data_75e55c301a79ae4c0c227d6841547d9a
#
_entry.id   75e55c301a79ae4c0c227d6841547d9a
#
_cell.length_a   1.000
_cell.length_b   1.000
_cell.length_c   1.000
_cell.angle_alpha   90.00
_cell.angle_beta   90.00
_cell.angle_gamma   90.00
#
_symmetry.space_group_name_H-M   'P 1'
#
loop_
_entity.id
_entity.type
_entity.pdbx_description
1 polymer ?
#
loop_
_entity_poly.entity_id
_entity_poly.type
_entity_poly.pdbx_seq_one_letter_code
_entity_poly.pdbx_strand_id
1 'polypeptide(L)'
;MGDALLYGQEFLINFNISNLLFDSKDLGINYFLNFSNINSNYVSSELNGVEGNQVEFVPKLNCKTGLDFKFKNFKSSLQYTFMSKQFTDATNSIESDLSGVIGSLPKYDVLDLSFSYFINNFEFEFGGNKLLDKHYFTNRATGYPGPGIIPSPNRNFFITMQYKF
;
A
#
# COMPACT_ATOMS: atom_id res chain seq x y z
N MET A 1 15.99 -16.31 -23.30
CA MET A 1 15.42 -16.44 -21.93
C MET A 1 16.46 -15.98 -20.94
N GLY A 2 16.09 -15.53 -19.75
CA GLY A 2 17.04 -15.05 -18.74
C GLY A 2 16.72 -15.62 -17.37
N ASP A 3 17.71 -15.60 -16.49
CA ASP A 3 17.56 -16.00 -15.10
C ASP A 3 17.52 -14.76 -14.19
N ALA A 4 16.72 -14.82 -13.15
CA ALA A 4 16.62 -13.75 -12.16
C ALA A 4 16.82 -14.32 -10.74
N LEU A 5 17.47 -13.52 -9.90
CA LEU A 5 17.64 -13.81 -8.49
C LEU A 5 16.78 -12.85 -7.67
N LEU A 6 15.90 -13.42 -6.86
CA LEU A 6 15.08 -12.69 -5.91
C LEU A 6 15.38 -13.17 -4.49
N TYR A 7 15.68 -12.25 -3.59
CA TYR A 7 15.86 -12.55 -2.17
C TYR A 7 15.43 -11.37 -1.32
N GLY A 8 14.98 -11.64 -0.11
CA GLY A 8 14.45 -10.56 0.73
C GLY A 8 14.06 -11.01 2.11
N GLN A 9 13.39 -10.11 2.80
CA GLN A 9 12.89 -10.29 4.16
C GLN A 9 11.46 -9.78 4.24
N GLU A 10 10.61 -10.54 4.92
CA GLU A 10 9.22 -10.17 5.17
C GLU A 10 8.92 -10.30 6.66
N PHE A 11 8.24 -9.29 7.22
CA PHE A 11 7.84 -9.26 8.61
C PHE A 11 6.37 -8.92 8.72
N LEU A 12 5.66 -9.71 9.50
CA LEU A 12 4.31 -9.42 9.93
C LEU A 12 4.31 -9.32 11.46
N ILE A 13 4.03 -8.13 11.97
CA ILE A 13 3.93 -7.85 13.39
C ILE A 13 2.49 -7.42 13.69
N ASN A 14 1.90 -8.02 14.70
CA ASN A 14 0.62 -7.59 15.28
C ASN A 14 0.80 -7.57 16.79
N PHE A 15 0.76 -6.38 17.38
CA PHE A 15 1.12 -6.15 18.75
C PHE A 15 0.03 -5.40 19.50
N ASN A 16 -0.55 -6.06 20.52
CA ASN A 16 -1.55 -5.45 21.38
C ASN A 16 -0.87 -4.65 22.50
N ILE A 17 -0.80 -3.32 22.30
CA ILE A 17 -0.16 -2.38 23.22
C ILE A 17 -0.95 -2.28 24.53
N SER A 18 -2.29 -2.33 24.45
CA SER A 18 -3.14 -2.16 25.65
C SER A 18 -2.91 -3.26 26.68
N ASN A 19 -2.70 -4.50 26.24
CA ASN A 19 -2.45 -5.61 27.16
C ASN A 19 -1.12 -5.50 27.93
N LEU A 20 -0.17 -4.72 27.38
CA LEU A 20 1.13 -4.53 28.00
C LEU A 20 1.16 -3.35 28.99
N LEU A 21 0.46 -2.26 28.63
CA LEU A 21 0.59 -0.97 29.33
C LEU A 21 -0.61 -0.62 30.23
N PHE A 22 -1.77 -1.22 29.97
CA PHE A 22 -3.02 -0.83 30.63
C PHE A 22 -3.81 -2.06 31.10
N ASP A 23 -4.20 -2.08 32.35
CA ASP A 23 -5.12 -3.09 32.92
C ASP A 23 -6.58 -2.60 32.75
N SER A 24 -6.99 -2.35 31.51
CA SER A 24 -8.32 -1.84 31.20
C SER A 24 -9.00 -2.71 30.15
N LYS A 25 -10.18 -3.23 30.45
CA LYS A 25 -11.00 -4.00 29.49
C LYS A 25 -11.66 -3.14 28.40
N ASP A 26 -11.79 -1.84 28.66
CA ASP A 26 -12.46 -0.91 27.75
C ASP A 26 -11.53 -0.30 26.71
N LEU A 27 -10.21 -0.34 26.96
CA LEU A 27 -9.20 0.24 26.08
C LEU A 27 -8.51 -0.85 25.27
N GLY A 28 -8.54 -0.72 23.95
CA GLY A 28 -7.79 -1.56 23.02
C GLY A 28 -6.90 -0.69 22.15
N ILE A 29 -5.60 -0.95 22.14
CA ILE A 29 -4.64 -0.33 21.21
C ILE A 29 -3.85 -1.45 20.57
N ASN A 30 -3.98 -1.58 19.26
CA ASN A 30 -3.29 -2.58 18.48
C ASN A 30 -2.43 -1.92 17.41
N TYR A 31 -1.15 -2.27 17.36
CA TYR A 31 -0.22 -1.86 16.31
C TYR A 31 0.00 -3.02 15.36
N PHE A 32 -0.03 -2.73 14.06
CA PHE A 32 0.36 -3.71 13.06
C PHE A 32 1.44 -3.14 12.12
N LEU A 33 2.29 -4.03 11.66
CA LEU A 33 3.30 -3.77 10.63
C LEU A 33 3.36 -4.97 9.70
N ASN A 34 3.17 -4.72 8.41
CA ASN A 34 3.53 -5.63 7.33
C ASN A 34 4.63 -4.95 6.51
N PHE A 35 5.78 -5.59 6.47
CA PHE A 35 6.99 -5.04 5.85
C PHE A 35 7.62 -6.10 4.96
N SER A 36 7.97 -5.70 3.75
CA SER A 36 8.68 -6.54 2.78
C SER A 36 9.81 -5.73 2.16
N ASN A 37 11.02 -6.29 2.17
CA ASN A 37 12.19 -5.77 1.47
C ASN A 37 12.73 -6.86 0.56
N ILE A 38 12.67 -6.63 -0.76
CA ILE A 38 13.03 -7.62 -1.79
C ILE A 38 14.08 -7.00 -2.71
N ASN A 39 15.19 -7.70 -2.90
CA ASN A 39 16.13 -7.44 -3.97
C ASN A 39 15.85 -8.43 -5.11
N SER A 40 15.72 -7.92 -6.32
CA SER A 40 15.41 -8.71 -7.49
C SER A 40 16.24 -8.20 -8.67
N ASN A 41 17.09 -9.05 -9.22
CA ASN A 41 17.95 -8.66 -10.33
C ASN A 41 18.05 -9.78 -11.34
N TYR A 42 18.10 -9.43 -12.62
CA TYR A 42 18.48 -10.35 -13.69
C TYR A 42 19.96 -10.73 -13.55
N VAL A 43 20.26 -12.01 -13.45
CA VAL A 43 21.64 -12.54 -13.35
C VAL A 43 22.18 -12.98 -14.71
N SER A 44 21.28 -13.27 -15.66
CA SER A 44 21.61 -13.52 -17.07
C SER A 44 20.46 -13.10 -17.96
N SER A 45 20.75 -12.69 -19.18
CA SER A 45 19.73 -12.38 -20.19
C SER A 45 20.27 -12.47 -21.61
N GLU A 46 19.49 -13.01 -22.54
CA GLU A 46 19.76 -12.94 -23.98
C GLU A 46 19.54 -11.55 -24.56
N LEU A 47 18.82 -10.68 -23.84
CA LEU A 47 18.59 -9.30 -24.23
C LEU A 47 19.69 -8.40 -23.71
N ASN A 48 20.30 -7.62 -24.60
CA ASN A 48 21.34 -6.67 -24.24
C ASN A 48 20.77 -5.59 -23.28
N GLY A 49 21.55 -5.27 -22.24
CA GLY A 49 21.23 -4.20 -21.30
C GLY A 49 20.19 -4.59 -20.22
N VAL A 50 19.88 -5.86 -20.06
CA VAL A 50 18.94 -6.36 -19.02
C VAL A 50 19.67 -6.94 -17.82
N GLU A 51 20.83 -7.58 -18.02
CA GLU A 51 21.61 -8.15 -16.92
C GLU A 51 22.00 -7.09 -15.88
N GLY A 52 21.80 -7.41 -14.60
CA GLY A 52 22.00 -6.50 -13.47
C GLY A 52 20.78 -5.60 -13.15
N ASN A 53 19.83 -5.49 -14.05
CA ASN A 53 18.62 -4.69 -13.82
C ASN A 53 17.65 -5.35 -12.82
N GLN A 54 16.84 -4.52 -12.20
CA GLN A 54 15.77 -4.97 -11.31
C GLN A 54 14.66 -5.66 -12.12
N VAL A 55 14.12 -6.76 -11.60
CA VAL A 55 12.96 -7.44 -12.19
C VAL A 55 11.74 -6.54 -12.15
N GLU A 56 10.95 -6.55 -13.20
CA GLU A 56 9.75 -5.71 -13.37
C GLU A 56 8.72 -6.00 -12.30
N PHE A 57 7.98 -4.97 -11.91
CA PHE A 57 6.87 -5.02 -10.95
C PHE A 57 7.26 -5.57 -9.57
N VAL A 58 8.55 -5.65 -9.26
CA VAL A 58 9.03 -6.03 -7.93
C VAL A 58 9.50 -4.79 -7.17
N PRO A 59 8.71 -4.25 -6.23
CA PRO A 59 9.15 -3.13 -5.41
C PRO A 59 10.25 -3.59 -4.43
N LYS A 60 11.30 -2.78 -4.26
CA LYS A 60 12.33 -3.06 -3.25
C LYS A 60 11.78 -2.98 -1.83
N LEU A 61 10.83 -2.08 -1.60
CA LEU A 61 10.26 -1.85 -0.28
C LEU A 61 8.75 -1.71 -0.39
N ASN A 62 8.03 -2.52 0.38
CA ASN A 62 6.61 -2.40 0.63
C ASN A 62 6.40 -2.38 2.15
N CYS A 63 5.70 -1.37 2.65
CA CYS A 63 5.42 -1.22 4.07
C CYS A 63 3.98 -0.79 4.27
N LYS A 64 3.26 -1.53 5.10
CA LYS A 64 1.91 -1.18 5.55
C LYS A 64 1.90 -1.26 7.08
N THR A 65 1.61 -0.14 7.73
CA THR A 65 1.59 -0.06 9.18
C THR A 65 0.39 0.73 9.66
N GLY A 66 -0.04 0.50 10.88
CA GLY A 66 -1.17 1.24 11.44
C GLY A 66 -1.41 0.98 12.90
N LEU A 67 -2.35 1.76 13.41
CA LEU A 67 -2.83 1.70 14.79
C LEU A 67 -4.36 1.57 14.78
N ASP A 68 -4.84 0.53 15.44
CA ASP A 68 -6.26 0.39 15.76
C ASP A 68 -6.46 0.79 17.23
N PHE A 69 -7.37 1.71 17.43
CA PHE A 69 -7.76 2.21 18.75
C PHE A 69 -9.22 1.85 19.02
N LYS A 70 -9.49 1.34 20.20
CA LYS A 70 -10.84 1.07 20.69
C LYS A 70 -10.97 1.60 22.11
N PHE A 71 -12.02 2.36 22.37
CA PHE A 71 -12.38 2.77 23.71
C PHE A 71 -13.91 2.75 23.85
N LYS A 72 -14.42 1.80 24.65
CA LYS A 72 -15.86 1.56 24.80
C LYS A 72 -16.54 1.40 23.44
N ASN A 73 -17.42 2.33 23.11
CA ASN A 73 -18.20 2.33 21.87
C ASN A 73 -17.49 3.02 20.70
N PHE A 74 -16.32 3.61 20.92
CA PHE A 74 -15.54 4.30 19.91
C PHE A 74 -14.44 3.38 19.37
N LYS A 75 -14.28 3.38 18.04
CA LYS A 75 -13.13 2.77 17.36
C LYS A 75 -12.53 3.76 16.38
N SER A 76 -11.24 3.68 16.18
CA SER A 76 -10.50 4.41 15.15
C SER A 76 -9.42 3.54 14.57
N SER A 77 -9.18 3.67 13.27
CA SER A 77 -8.06 2.99 12.58
C SER A 77 -7.29 4.01 11.76
N LEU A 78 -5.99 4.08 11.97
CA LEU A 78 -5.04 4.86 11.19
C LEU A 78 -4.11 3.92 10.46
N GLN A 79 -4.04 4.03 9.13
CA GLN A 79 -3.20 3.17 8.31
C GLN A 79 -2.31 4.00 7.39
N TYR A 80 -1.03 3.67 7.37
CA TYR A 80 -0.06 4.21 6.43
C TYR A 80 0.49 3.10 5.53
N THR A 81 0.49 3.34 4.23
CA THR A 81 1.04 2.44 3.22
C THR A 81 2.13 3.15 2.44
N PHE A 82 3.26 2.50 2.24
CA PHE A 82 4.36 2.97 1.41
C PHE A 82 4.77 1.90 0.42
N MET A 83 4.98 2.28 -0.83
CA MET A 83 5.51 1.44 -1.89
C MET A 83 6.66 2.16 -2.59
N SER A 84 7.80 1.49 -2.72
CA SER A 84 8.94 2.02 -3.47
C SER A 84 8.68 2.01 -4.99
N LYS A 85 9.51 2.74 -5.71
CA LYS A 85 9.51 2.75 -7.20
C LYS A 85 9.66 1.32 -7.74
N GLN A 86 8.99 1.06 -8.87
CA GLN A 86 9.09 -0.17 -9.66
C GLN A 86 9.38 0.19 -11.12
N PHE A 87 9.81 -0.79 -11.90
CA PHE A 87 9.95 -0.67 -13.35
C PHE A 87 8.90 -1.54 -14.03
N THR A 88 8.45 -1.15 -15.22
CA THR A 88 7.47 -1.90 -16.01
C THR A 88 8.12 -2.75 -17.10
N ASP A 89 9.42 -2.62 -17.28
CA ASP A 89 10.21 -3.32 -18.30
C ASP A 89 11.58 -3.76 -17.77
N ALA A 90 12.14 -4.80 -18.38
CA ALA A 90 13.41 -5.40 -17.97
C ALA A 90 14.63 -4.48 -18.20
N THR A 91 14.52 -3.46 -19.06
CA THR A 91 15.60 -2.49 -19.27
C THR A 91 15.66 -1.42 -18.19
N ASN A 92 14.68 -1.42 -17.25
CA ASN A 92 14.53 -0.43 -16.18
C ASN A 92 14.41 1.01 -16.68
N SER A 93 13.68 1.20 -17.75
CA SER A 93 13.41 2.52 -18.32
C SER A 93 12.78 3.46 -17.28
N ILE A 94 13.35 4.64 -17.10
CA ILE A 94 12.84 5.66 -16.17
C ILE A 94 11.79 6.50 -16.85
N GLU A 95 12.09 6.97 -18.05
CA GLU A 95 11.20 7.81 -18.84
C GLU A 95 10.14 6.99 -19.55
N SER A 96 8.99 7.58 -19.76
CA SER A 96 7.92 6.92 -20.50
C SER A 96 8.23 6.96 -22.00
N ASP A 97 7.91 5.86 -22.68
CA ASP A 97 7.76 5.88 -24.13
C ASP A 97 6.55 6.72 -24.56
N LEU A 98 6.37 6.94 -25.86
CA LEU A 98 5.27 7.72 -26.42
C LEU A 98 3.88 7.12 -26.12
N SER A 99 3.80 5.81 -25.90
CA SER A 99 2.55 5.14 -25.53
C SER A 99 2.21 5.29 -24.04
N GLY A 100 3.20 5.64 -23.20
CA GLY A 100 3.06 5.68 -21.77
C GLY A 100 3.00 4.30 -21.09
N VAL A 101 3.22 3.21 -21.82
CA VAL A 101 3.16 1.83 -21.32
C VAL A 101 4.46 1.45 -20.61
N ILE A 102 5.59 1.79 -21.21
CA ILE A 102 6.94 1.55 -20.67
C ILE A 102 7.34 2.73 -19.79
N GLY A 103 8.10 2.47 -18.75
CA GLY A 103 8.65 3.47 -17.84
C GLY A 103 8.47 3.10 -16.36
N SER A 104 9.04 3.88 -15.48
CA SER A 104 8.95 3.60 -14.05
C SER A 104 7.54 3.88 -13.48
N LEU A 105 7.14 3.10 -12.49
CA LEU A 105 6.05 3.43 -11.56
C LEU A 105 6.67 4.18 -10.36
N PRO A 106 6.26 5.42 -10.08
CA PRO A 106 6.84 6.20 -9.00
C PRO A 106 6.55 5.57 -7.62
N LYS A 107 7.40 5.86 -6.65
CA LYS A 107 7.08 5.56 -5.25
C LYS A 107 5.83 6.34 -4.83
N TYR A 108 5.05 5.76 -3.95
CA TYR A 108 3.88 6.43 -3.37
C TYR A 108 3.70 6.08 -1.90
N ASP A 109 2.98 6.92 -1.21
CA ASP A 109 2.52 6.70 0.15
C ASP A 109 1.08 7.18 0.32
N VAL A 110 0.33 6.46 1.14
CA VAL A 110 -1.09 6.67 1.40
C VAL A 110 -1.33 6.66 2.90
N LEU A 111 -2.14 7.60 3.38
CA LEU A 111 -2.61 7.65 4.75
C LEU A 111 -4.13 7.60 4.74
N ASP A 112 -4.68 6.62 5.44
CA ASP A 112 -6.12 6.40 5.60
C ASP A 112 -6.48 6.48 7.09
N LEU A 113 -7.65 7.05 7.40
CA LEU A 113 -8.14 7.19 8.76
C LEU A 113 -9.64 6.93 8.78
N SER A 114 -10.09 6.14 9.73
CA SER A 114 -11.51 5.93 9.98
C SER A 114 -11.85 6.00 11.47
N PHE A 115 -13.10 6.34 11.75
CA PHE A 115 -13.71 6.39 13.08
C PHE A 115 -15.07 5.72 13.03
N SER A 116 -15.37 4.89 14.02
CA SER A 116 -16.69 4.32 14.21
C SER A 116 -17.20 4.60 15.61
N TYR A 117 -18.48 4.88 15.73
CA TYR A 117 -19.15 5.04 17.02
C TYR A 117 -20.44 4.23 17.07
N PHE A 118 -20.61 3.46 18.16
CA PHE A 118 -21.76 2.58 18.37
C PHE A 118 -22.73 3.20 19.37
N ILE A 119 -23.98 3.36 18.96
CA ILE A 119 -25.09 3.83 19.81
C ILE A 119 -26.24 2.82 19.70
N ASN A 120 -26.49 2.06 20.75
CA ASN A 120 -27.48 0.97 20.76
C ASN A 120 -27.25 0.01 19.56
N ASN A 121 -28.21 -0.04 18.64
CA ASN A 121 -28.17 -0.88 17.46
C ASN A 121 -27.55 -0.19 16.22
N PHE A 122 -27.15 1.07 16.33
CA PHE A 122 -26.57 1.83 15.22
C PHE A 122 -25.05 1.87 15.31
N GLU A 123 -24.41 1.74 14.18
CA GLU A 123 -23.00 2.01 13.96
C GLU A 123 -22.86 3.14 12.94
N PHE A 124 -22.20 4.20 13.33
CA PHE A 124 -21.84 5.31 12.46
C PHE A 124 -20.35 5.26 12.19
N GLU A 125 -19.99 5.24 10.93
CA GLU A 125 -18.60 5.30 10.51
C GLU A 125 -18.36 6.53 9.64
N PHE A 126 -17.25 7.21 9.91
CA PHE A 126 -16.69 8.28 9.08
C PHE A 126 -15.26 7.91 8.72
N GLY A 127 -14.88 8.07 7.45
CA GLY A 127 -13.53 7.79 7.01
C GLY A 127 -13.05 8.77 5.96
N GLY A 128 -11.72 8.92 5.92
CA GLY A 128 -11.00 9.64 4.90
C GLY A 128 -9.89 8.77 4.33
N ASN A 129 -9.93 8.57 3.02
CA ASN A 129 -8.89 7.85 2.29
C ASN A 129 -7.96 8.84 1.60
N LYS A 130 -6.69 8.45 1.52
CA LYS A 130 -5.64 9.23 0.84
C LYS A 130 -5.50 10.66 1.39
N LEU A 131 -5.46 10.79 2.71
CA LEU A 131 -5.42 12.08 3.42
C LEU A 131 -4.23 12.95 3.03
N LEU A 132 -3.13 12.34 2.58
CA LEU A 132 -1.94 13.08 2.10
C LEU A 132 -2.17 13.79 0.77
N ASP A 133 -3.27 13.46 0.05
CA ASP A 133 -3.68 14.08 -1.22
C ASP A 133 -2.59 14.08 -2.30
N LYS A 134 -1.74 13.08 -2.30
CA LYS A 134 -0.68 12.92 -3.29
C LYS A 134 -1.22 12.28 -4.56
N HIS A 135 -0.88 12.84 -5.70
CA HIS A 135 -1.18 12.23 -6.99
C HIS A 135 -0.14 11.15 -7.30
N TYR A 136 -0.62 9.94 -7.61
CA TYR A 136 0.22 8.82 -8.00
C TYR A 136 -0.55 7.88 -8.93
N PHE A 137 0.16 6.96 -9.53
CA PHE A 137 -0.41 5.86 -10.28
C PHE A 137 0.33 4.57 -9.93
N THR A 138 -0.37 3.45 -10.03
CA THR A 138 0.14 2.13 -9.63
C THR A 138 0.26 1.18 -10.81
N ASN A 139 -0.21 1.59 -11.99
CA ASN A 139 -0.21 0.75 -13.17
C ASN A 139 -0.06 1.57 -14.45
N ARG A 140 0.47 0.91 -15.47
CA ARG A 140 0.50 1.37 -16.87
C ARG A 140 -0.28 0.35 -17.70
N ALA A 141 -1.30 0.82 -18.42
CA ALA A 141 -2.17 -0.01 -19.22
C ALA A 141 -1.62 -0.18 -20.63
N THR A 142 -1.71 -1.39 -21.16
CA THR A 142 -1.40 -1.71 -22.57
C THR A 142 -2.61 -1.64 -23.49
N GLY A 143 -3.81 -1.62 -22.90
CA GLY A 143 -5.10 -1.72 -23.60
C GLY A 143 -6.17 -0.76 -23.06
N TYR A 144 -7.36 -1.30 -22.75
CA TYR A 144 -8.49 -0.51 -22.28
C TYR A 144 -8.21 0.13 -20.90
N PRO A 145 -8.59 1.41 -20.69
CA PRO A 145 -9.31 2.34 -21.59
C PRO A 145 -8.46 2.96 -22.71
N GLY A 146 -7.21 2.65 -22.80
CA GLY A 146 -6.19 3.08 -23.73
C GLY A 146 -4.80 2.83 -23.16
N PRO A 147 -3.75 2.86 -23.97
CA PRO A 147 -2.38 2.77 -23.48
C PRO A 147 -2.04 3.99 -22.61
N GLY A 148 -1.27 3.79 -21.56
CA GLY A 148 -0.79 4.86 -20.69
C GLY A 148 -0.95 4.59 -19.21
N ILE A 149 -0.90 5.64 -18.40
CA ILE A 149 -0.99 5.56 -16.95
C ILE A 149 -2.46 5.49 -16.48
N ILE A 150 -2.70 4.69 -15.44
CA ILE A 150 -3.99 4.64 -14.72
C ILE A 150 -3.83 5.40 -13.42
N PRO A 151 -4.39 6.61 -13.29
CA PRO A 151 -4.28 7.41 -12.09
C PRO A 151 -5.05 6.78 -10.92
N SER A 152 -4.50 6.89 -9.74
CA SER A 152 -5.23 6.55 -8.51
C SER A 152 -6.28 7.63 -8.19
N PRO A 153 -7.42 7.25 -7.56
CA PRO A 153 -8.41 8.22 -7.10
C PRO A 153 -7.80 9.26 -6.17
N ASN A 154 -8.35 10.47 -6.15
CA ASN A 154 -7.96 11.53 -5.23
C ASN A 154 -8.43 11.22 -3.81
N ARG A 155 -8.02 12.09 -2.86
CA ARG A 155 -8.55 12.07 -1.49
C ARG A 155 -10.07 12.06 -1.52
N ASN A 156 -10.66 11.19 -0.71
CA ASN A 156 -12.11 11.09 -0.58
C ASN A 156 -12.51 10.84 0.87
N PHE A 157 -13.75 11.16 1.18
CA PHE A 157 -14.36 10.94 2.49
C PHE A 157 -15.62 10.13 2.30
N PHE A 158 -15.96 9.32 3.30
CA PHE A 158 -17.19 8.55 3.31
C PHE A 158 -17.86 8.57 4.69
N ILE A 159 -19.17 8.38 4.69
CA ILE A 159 -19.98 8.19 5.89
C ILE A 159 -20.83 6.95 5.66
N THR A 160 -20.82 6.06 6.65
CA THR A 160 -21.65 4.84 6.65
C THR A 160 -22.51 4.82 7.90
N MET A 161 -23.77 4.42 7.76
CA MET A 161 -24.67 4.12 8.87
C MET A 161 -25.17 2.69 8.72
N GLN A 162 -24.98 1.88 9.74
CA GLN A 162 -25.44 0.49 9.81
C GLN A 162 -26.39 0.31 10.99
N TYR A 163 -27.47 -0.42 10.77
CA TYR A 163 -28.38 -0.86 11.82
C TYR A 163 -28.31 -2.38 11.98
N LYS A 164 -28.16 -2.86 13.21
CA LYS A 164 -28.15 -4.29 13.54
C LYS A 164 -29.48 -4.65 14.20
N PHE A 165 -30.23 -5.56 13.57
CA PHE A 165 -31.50 -6.07 14.06
C PHE A 165 -31.36 -7.03 15.25
#